data_3c7eabc887abbae3a55252ff8f966340
#
_entry.id   3c7eabc887abbae3a55252ff8f966340
#
_cell.length_a   1.000
_cell.length_b   1.000
_cell.length_c   1.000
_cell.angle_alpha   90.00
_cell.angle_beta   90.00
_cell.angle_gamma   90.00
#
_symmetry.space_group_name_H-M   'P 1'
#
loop_
_entity.id
_entity.type
_entity.pdbx_description
1 polymer ?
#
loop_
_entity_poly.entity_id
_entity_poly.type
_entity_poly.pdbx_seq_one_letter_code
_entity_poly.pdbx_strand_id
1 'polypeptide(L)'
;MTATMKAVAAVLLLTGTVTTAVMSAQQRRPPGLFSPLDLGLLEPPDREAWQKPEEVMDALYVGEGSVVADLGAGGGWFTIRLARRVAPNGTVYAEDIQRLMIEAIARRVEREGLTNVKTVLGTGADPFPGLAPGTLDAVLIVDAFHEMTEPVVLLRNVARALKPQGRIGIIDYREGDGGPGPRAEERVPPKVIVATAKDAGLTLAGEAQFLPFQYFLIFRK
;
A
#
# COMPACT_ATOMS: atom_id res chain seq x y z
N MET A 1 -36.84 -21.96 -81.67
CA MET A 1 -35.52 -21.34 -81.54
C MET A 1 -35.49 -20.73 -80.17
N THR A 2 -34.91 -21.41 -79.23
CA THR A 2 -34.92 -21.11 -77.80
C THR A 2 -33.50 -20.72 -77.36
N ALA A 3 -33.36 -19.49 -76.90
CA ALA A 3 -32.13 -18.99 -76.40
C ALA A 3 -32.05 -19.24 -74.87
N THR A 4 -31.08 -19.99 -74.46
CA THR A 4 -30.84 -20.36 -73.05
C THR A 4 -29.96 -19.30 -72.41
N MET A 5 -30.51 -18.54 -71.41
CA MET A 5 -29.75 -17.65 -70.58
C MET A 5 -29.11 -18.43 -69.42
N LYS A 6 -27.80 -18.43 -69.36
CA LYS A 6 -26.99 -18.91 -68.19
C LYS A 6 -26.91 -17.83 -67.15
N ALA A 7 -27.50 -18.06 -66.00
CA ALA A 7 -27.30 -17.20 -64.83
C ALA A 7 -25.96 -17.56 -64.17
N VAL A 8 -25.07 -16.56 -64.01
CA VAL A 8 -23.84 -16.67 -63.22
C VAL A 8 -24.16 -16.14 -61.82
N ALA A 9 -24.18 -17.03 -60.83
CA ALA A 9 -24.31 -16.66 -59.45
C ALA A 9 -22.94 -16.21 -58.89
N ALA A 10 -22.79 -14.93 -58.58
CA ALA A 10 -21.64 -14.41 -57.88
C ALA A 10 -21.81 -14.65 -56.36
N VAL A 11 -20.97 -15.51 -55.78
CA VAL A 11 -20.86 -15.70 -54.34
C VAL A 11 -19.96 -14.64 -53.79
N LEU A 12 -20.51 -13.66 -53.09
CA LEU A 12 -19.77 -12.69 -52.29
C LEU A 12 -19.40 -13.32 -50.94
N LEU A 13 -18.13 -13.70 -50.80
CA LEU A 13 -17.53 -14.05 -49.49
C LEU A 13 -17.28 -12.76 -48.70
N LEU A 14 -18.16 -12.47 -47.74
CA LEU A 14 -17.86 -11.47 -46.70
C LEU A 14 -16.90 -12.10 -45.69
N THR A 15 -15.62 -11.77 -45.81
CA THR A 15 -14.65 -12.00 -44.72
C THR A 15 -14.83 -10.92 -43.67
N GLY A 16 -15.65 -11.21 -42.68
CA GLY A 16 -15.76 -10.39 -41.47
C GLY A 16 -14.49 -10.53 -40.63
N THR A 17 -13.61 -9.55 -40.65
CA THR A 17 -12.52 -9.42 -39.66
C THR A 17 -13.13 -9.04 -38.34
N VAL A 18 -13.25 -10.01 -37.43
CA VAL A 18 -13.54 -9.76 -36.01
C VAL A 18 -12.31 -9.14 -35.39
N THR A 19 -12.27 -7.83 -35.33
CA THR A 19 -11.30 -7.09 -34.52
C THR A 19 -11.71 -7.24 -33.06
N THR A 20 -11.13 -8.22 -32.37
CA THR A 20 -11.21 -8.28 -30.90
C THR A 20 -10.44 -7.09 -30.35
N ALA A 21 -11.16 -6.01 -30.04
CA ALA A 21 -10.66 -4.93 -29.23
C ALA A 21 -10.41 -5.52 -27.82
N VAL A 22 -9.15 -5.82 -27.52
CA VAL A 22 -8.69 -6.06 -26.16
C VAL A 22 -8.78 -4.69 -25.45
N MET A 23 -9.95 -4.39 -24.89
CA MET A 23 -10.08 -3.31 -23.93
C MET A 23 -9.25 -3.71 -22.71
N SER A 24 -8.04 -3.16 -22.64
CA SER A 24 -7.31 -3.07 -21.39
C SER A 24 -8.27 -2.46 -20.37
N ALA A 25 -8.73 -3.29 -19.43
CA ALA A 25 -9.49 -2.82 -18.29
C ALA A 25 -8.51 -1.99 -17.45
N GLN A 26 -8.40 -0.71 -17.78
CA GLN A 26 -7.76 0.28 -16.94
C GLN A 26 -8.55 0.26 -15.63
N GLN A 27 -7.99 -0.39 -14.61
CA GLN A 27 -8.59 -0.45 -13.28
C GLN A 27 -8.88 0.99 -12.87
N ARG A 28 -10.19 1.34 -12.84
CA ARG A 28 -10.61 2.67 -12.39
C ARG A 28 -10.16 2.79 -10.94
N ARG A 29 -9.24 3.71 -10.71
CA ARG A 29 -8.77 4.09 -9.39
C ARG A 29 -9.98 4.48 -8.53
N PRO A 30 -10.14 3.91 -7.31
CA PRO A 30 -11.11 4.42 -6.36
C PRO A 30 -10.87 5.90 -6.08
N PRO A 31 -11.92 6.72 -5.88
CA PRO A 31 -11.76 8.11 -5.49
C PRO A 31 -10.93 8.21 -4.18
N GLY A 32 -9.94 9.08 -4.16
CA GLY A 32 -9.10 9.31 -2.98
C GLY A 32 -7.73 8.62 -3.00
N LEU A 33 -7.52 7.55 -3.79
CA LEU A 33 -6.22 6.89 -3.84
C LEU A 33 -5.14 7.73 -4.53
N PHE A 34 -3.93 7.74 -3.96
CA PHE A 34 -2.77 8.37 -4.56
C PHE A 34 -2.42 7.75 -5.92
N SER A 35 -1.98 8.58 -6.86
CA SER A 35 -1.68 8.14 -8.23
C SER A 35 -0.31 7.49 -8.35
N PRO A 36 -0.20 6.26 -8.87
CA PRO A 36 1.10 5.65 -9.16
C PRO A 36 1.94 6.44 -10.19
N LEU A 37 1.33 7.34 -10.95
CA LEU A 37 2.04 8.19 -11.90
C LEU A 37 2.75 9.37 -11.22
N ASP A 38 2.37 9.66 -9.98
CA ASP A 38 2.86 10.81 -9.21
C ASP A 38 3.83 10.40 -8.08
N LEU A 39 4.39 9.17 -8.12
CA LEU A 39 5.27 8.62 -7.09
C LEU A 39 6.41 9.56 -6.67
N GLY A 40 6.93 10.38 -7.60
CA GLY A 40 7.95 11.37 -7.28
C GLY A 40 7.53 12.41 -6.24
N LEU A 41 6.23 12.67 -6.09
CA LEU A 41 5.71 13.60 -5.07
C LEU A 41 5.77 13.02 -3.66
N LEU A 42 5.83 11.70 -3.53
CA LEU A 42 5.98 11.01 -2.24
C LEU A 42 7.42 11.02 -1.70
N GLU A 43 8.39 11.43 -2.51
CA GLU A 43 9.80 11.35 -2.18
C GLU A 43 10.54 12.69 -2.37
N PRO A 44 10.10 13.78 -1.70
CA PRO A 44 10.86 15.02 -1.75
C PRO A 44 12.27 14.79 -1.17
N PRO A 45 13.29 15.52 -1.66
CA PRO A 45 14.69 15.31 -1.28
C PRO A 45 14.97 15.44 0.22
N ASP A 46 14.16 16.19 0.94
CA ASP A 46 14.26 16.45 2.38
C ASP A 46 13.41 15.50 3.24
N ARG A 47 12.70 14.54 2.61
CA ARG A 47 11.79 13.62 3.34
C ARG A 47 12.47 12.92 4.50
N GLU A 48 13.69 12.46 4.33
CA GLU A 48 14.44 11.76 5.38
C GLU A 48 14.64 12.61 6.64
N ALA A 49 14.91 13.91 6.46
CA ALA A 49 15.15 14.82 7.57
C ALA A 49 13.92 15.06 8.46
N TRP A 50 12.71 15.10 7.87
CA TRP A 50 11.48 15.34 8.63
C TRP A 50 10.69 14.05 8.92
N GLN A 51 10.77 13.01 8.07
CA GLN A 51 10.09 11.72 8.28
C GLN A 51 10.80 10.81 9.29
N LYS A 52 12.11 11.03 9.52
CA LYS A 52 12.94 10.38 10.55
C LYS A 52 12.77 8.86 10.61
N PRO A 53 13.09 8.13 9.54
CA PRO A 53 12.78 6.70 9.43
C PRO A 53 13.44 5.84 10.51
N GLU A 54 14.63 6.20 10.97
CA GLU A 54 15.32 5.45 12.03
C GLU A 54 14.55 5.53 13.35
N GLU A 55 14.15 6.74 13.77
CA GLU A 55 13.36 6.94 14.99
C GLU A 55 11.98 6.29 14.91
N VAL A 56 11.39 6.25 13.69
CA VAL A 56 10.12 5.53 13.45
C VAL A 56 10.30 4.03 13.67
N MET A 57 11.36 3.44 13.12
CA MET A 57 11.64 2.01 13.28
C MET A 57 12.00 1.66 14.74
N ASP A 58 12.74 2.53 15.43
CA ASP A 58 13.08 2.36 16.85
C ASP A 58 11.83 2.36 17.74
N ALA A 59 10.89 3.27 17.50
CA ALA A 59 9.63 3.35 18.26
C ALA A 59 8.75 2.10 18.11
N LEU A 60 8.91 1.38 17.00
CA LEU A 60 8.23 0.10 16.74
C LEU A 60 9.06 -1.12 17.16
N TYR A 61 10.25 -0.93 17.72
CA TYR A 61 11.20 -1.99 18.07
C TYR A 61 11.60 -2.87 16.88
N VAL A 62 11.66 -2.29 15.71
CA VAL A 62 12.13 -2.98 14.49
C VAL A 62 13.65 -3.09 14.55
N GLY A 63 14.16 -4.30 14.47
CA GLY A 63 15.58 -4.61 14.47
C GLY A 63 15.90 -5.81 13.61
N GLU A 64 17.17 -6.24 13.62
CA GLU A 64 17.63 -7.41 12.89
C GLU A 64 16.76 -8.64 13.22
N GLY A 65 16.38 -9.38 12.19
CA GLY A 65 15.56 -10.59 12.30
C GLY A 65 14.06 -10.32 12.45
N SER A 66 13.61 -9.07 12.58
CA SER A 66 12.18 -8.75 12.65
C SER A 66 11.46 -9.11 11.35
N VAL A 67 10.23 -9.60 11.47
CA VAL A 67 9.30 -9.79 10.36
C VAL A 67 8.29 -8.65 10.39
N VAL A 68 8.34 -7.77 9.42
CA VAL A 68 7.56 -6.52 9.43
C VAL A 68 6.76 -6.34 8.16
N ALA A 69 5.74 -5.49 8.22
CA ALA A 69 4.99 -5.08 7.04
C ALA A 69 5.00 -3.56 6.88
N ASP A 70 5.14 -3.13 5.63
CA ASP A 70 4.91 -1.77 5.13
C ASP A 70 3.57 -1.79 4.41
N LEU A 71 2.51 -1.24 5.02
CA LEU A 71 1.13 -1.32 4.54
C LEU A 71 0.73 0.00 3.88
N GLY A 72 0.29 -0.08 2.62
CA GLY A 72 0.15 1.08 1.75
C GLY A 72 1.53 1.62 1.36
N ALA A 73 2.42 0.71 0.95
CA ALA A 73 3.85 1.01 0.78
C ALA A 73 4.17 1.98 -0.37
N GLY A 74 3.22 2.26 -1.27
CA GLY A 74 3.38 3.17 -2.40
C GLY A 74 4.58 2.80 -3.28
N GLY A 75 5.57 3.70 -3.39
CA GLY A 75 6.81 3.45 -4.14
C GLY A 75 7.89 2.69 -3.35
N GLY A 76 7.60 2.23 -2.12
CA GLY A 76 8.53 1.46 -1.30
C GLY A 76 9.58 2.28 -0.57
N TRP A 77 9.31 3.54 -0.27
CA TRP A 77 10.28 4.40 0.41
C TRP A 77 10.65 3.87 1.81
N PHE A 78 9.66 3.48 2.63
CA PHE A 78 9.90 2.81 3.91
C PHE A 78 10.32 1.36 3.72
N THR A 79 9.78 0.65 2.72
CA THR A 79 10.12 -0.74 2.43
C THR A 79 11.63 -0.98 2.37
N ILE A 80 12.37 -0.12 1.63
CA ILE A 80 13.82 -0.27 1.48
C ILE A 80 14.56 -0.06 2.81
N ARG A 81 14.13 0.89 3.63
CA ARG A 81 14.71 1.18 4.94
C ARG A 81 14.44 0.05 5.93
N LEU A 82 13.21 -0.41 5.99
CA LEU A 82 12.82 -1.58 6.76
C LEU A 82 13.62 -2.82 6.35
N ALA A 83 13.78 -3.07 5.05
CA ALA A 83 14.52 -4.22 4.56
C ALA A 83 15.99 -4.22 4.99
N ARG A 84 16.63 -3.06 4.94
CA ARG A 84 18.01 -2.89 5.45
C ARG A 84 18.09 -3.05 6.96
N ARG A 85 17.12 -2.52 7.70
CA ARG A 85 17.05 -2.56 9.16
C ARG A 85 16.89 -3.99 9.70
N VAL A 86 16.06 -4.82 9.04
CA VAL A 86 15.79 -6.18 9.51
C VAL A 86 16.77 -7.23 8.98
N ALA A 87 17.62 -6.88 8.03
CA ALA A 87 18.61 -7.79 7.45
C ALA A 87 19.66 -8.23 8.49
N PRO A 88 20.31 -9.43 8.28
CA PRO A 88 20.09 -10.36 7.17
C PRO A 88 18.90 -11.34 7.39
N ASN A 89 18.42 -11.50 8.63
CA ASN A 89 17.53 -12.60 9.04
C ASN A 89 16.03 -12.23 9.04
N GLY A 90 15.70 -10.94 8.86
CA GLY A 90 14.32 -10.46 8.85
C GLY A 90 13.69 -10.43 7.47
N THR A 91 12.38 -10.21 7.43
CA THR A 91 11.58 -10.13 6.20
C THR A 91 10.66 -8.92 6.25
N VAL A 92 10.52 -8.23 5.10
CA VAL A 92 9.54 -7.15 4.91
C VAL A 92 8.44 -7.62 3.96
N TYR A 93 7.19 -7.51 4.38
CA TYR A 93 6.01 -7.60 3.51
C TYR A 93 5.63 -6.19 3.08
N ALA A 94 5.87 -5.87 1.83
CA ALA A 94 5.50 -4.57 1.24
C ALA A 94 4.15 -4.73 0.53
N GLU A 95 3.13 -4.18 1.13
CA GLU A 95 1.76 -4.31 0.68
C GLU A 95 1.24 -3.02 0.04
N ASP A 96 0.51 -3.16 -1.05
CA ASP A 96 -0.31 -2.11 -1.63
C ASP A 96 -1.49 -2.73 -2.37
N ILE A 97 -2.61 -2.01 -2.45
CA ILE A 97 -3.79 -2.47 -3.20
C ILE A 97 -3.69 -2.16 -4.69
N GLN A 98 -2.74 -1.34 -5.10
CA GLN A 98 -2.52 -0.92 -6.47
C GLN A 98 -1.40 -1.75 -7.12
N ARG A 99 -1.72 -2.53 -8.15
CA ARG A 99 -0.73 -3.35 -8.88
C ARG A 99 0.47 -2.55 -9.38
N LEU A 100 0.27 -1.33 -9.85
CA LEU A 100 1.37 -0.48 -10.33
C LEU A 100 2.33 -0.07 -9.22
N MET A 101 1.85 0.08 -7.98
CA MET A 101 2.71 0.30 -6.81
C MET A 101 3.54 -0.95 -6.52
N ILE A 102 2.92 -2.14 -6.52
CA ILE A 102 3.63 -3.42 -6.34
C ILE A 102 4.75 -3.60 -7.38
N GLU A 103 4.48 -3.27 -8.63
CA GLU A 103 5.50 -3.32 -9.69
C GLU A 103 6.61 -2.28 -9.47
N ALA A 104 6.29 -1.10 -8.98
CA ALA A 104 7.28 -0.07 -8.65
C ALA A 104 8.17 -0.51 -7.48
N ILE A 105 7.58 -1.09 -6.42
CA ILE A 105 8.32 -1.67 -5.29
C ILE A 105 9.25 -2.77 -5.78
N ALA A 106 8.76 -3.72 -6.59
CA ALA A 106 9.57 -4.83 -7.09
C ALA A 106 10.80 -4.35 -7.87
N ARG A 107 10.61 -3.39 -8.80
CA ARG A 107 11.73 -2.77 -9.53
C ARG A 107 12.72 -2.06 -8.62
N ARG A 108 12.23 -1.43 -7.56
CA ARG A 108 13.07 -0.74 -6.58
C ARG A 108 13.89 -1.73 -5.77
N VAL A 109 13.26 -2.76 -5.24
CA VAL A 109 13.89 -3.84 -4.46
C VAL A 109 15.00 -4.50 -5.27
N GLU A 110 14.75 -4.82 -6.55
CA GLU A 110 15.74 -5.37 -7.46
C GLU A 110 16.93 -4.42 -7.67
N ARG A 111 16.68 -3.15 -7.96
CA ARG A 111 17.72 -2.12 -8.14
C ARG A 111 18.59 -1.93 -6.91
N GLU A 112 17.99 -2.05 -5.70
CA GLU A 112 18.69 -1.94 -4.42
C GLU A 112 19.38 -3.25 -3.98
N GLY A 113 19.25 -4.34 -4.77
CA GLY A 113 19.85 -5.65 -4.48
C GLY A 113 19.31 -6.33 -3.23
N LEU A 114 18.08 -6.01 -2.80
CA LEU A 114 17.47 -6.57 -1.60
C LEU A 114 16.77 -7.90 -1.90
N THR A 115 16.97 -8.90 -1.02
CA THR A 115 16.41 -10.25 -1.18
C THR A 115 15.41 -10.64 -0.11
N ASN A 116 15.20 -9.77 0.88
CA ASN A 116 14.37 -10.01 2.05
C ASN A 116 13.02 -9.26 2.03
N VAL A 117 12.58 -8.80 0.84
CA VAL A 117 11.30 -8.14 0.63
C VAL A 117 10.35 -9.06 -0.14
N LYS A 118 9.11 -9.15 0.33
CA LYS A 118 8.00 -9.83 -0.33
C LYS A 118 6.92 -8.80 -0.66
N THR A 119 6.66 -8.59 -1.93
CA THR A 119 5.55 -7.71 -2.35
C THR A 119 4.22 -8.44 -2.24
N VAL A 120 3.20 -7.76 -1.76
CA VAL A 120 1.86 -8.30 -1.53
C VAL A 120 0.82 -7.37 -2.16
N LEU A 121 0.05 -7.90 -3.10
CA LEU A 121 -1.14 -7.19 -3.60
C LEU A 121 -2.30 -7.49 -2.66
N GLY A 122 -2.61 -6.56 -1.79
CA GLY A 122 -3.70 -6.64 -0.83
C GLY A 122 -5.04 -6.17 -1.40
N THR A 123 -6.00 -6.06 -0.50
CA THR A 123 -7.31 -5.45 -0.74
C THR A 123 -7.64 -4.47 0.38
N GLY A 124 -8.66 -3.63 0.18
CA GLY A 124 -9.11 -2.69 1.23
C GLY A 124 -9.53 -3.35 2.56
N ALA A 125 -9.83 -4.66 2.54
CA ALA A 125 -10.23 -5.42 3.73
C ALA A 125 -9.15 -6.40 4.20
N ASP A 126 -8.46 -7.10 3.28
CA ASP A 126 -7.41 -8.08 3.61
C ASP A 126 -6.07 -7.64 3.01
N PRO A 127 -5.21 -7.01 3.83
CA PRO A 127 -3.91 -6.52 3.36
C PRO A 127 -2.88 -7.64 3.16
N PHE A 128 -3.07 -8.81 3.78
CA PHE A 128 -2.10 -9.90 3.75
C PHE A 128 -2.75 -11.24 3.42
N PRO A 129 -3.26 -11.41 2.17
CA PRO A 129 -3.91 -12.66 1.77
C PRO A 129 -3.01 -13.87 2.01
N GLY A 130 -3.48 -14.84 2.81
CA GLY A 130 -2.76 -16.08 3.10
C GLY A 130 -1.63 -15.97 4.12
N LEU A 131 -1.36 -14.82 4.71
CA LEU A 131 -0.38 -14.69 5.79
C LEU A 131 -0.91 -15.35 7.07
N ALA A 132 -0.09 -16.19 7.67
CA ALA A 132 -0.45 -16.88 8.91
C ALA A 132 -0.64 -15.88 10.07
N PRO A 133 -1.60 -16.13 11.00
CA PRO A 133 -1.73 -15.35 12.21
C PRO A 133 -0.43 -15.35 13.05
N GLY A 134 -0.15 -14.24 13.71
CA GLY A 134 1.01 -14.14 14.60
C GLY A 134 2.36 -14.16 13.88
N THR A 135 2.43 -13.72 12.64
CA THR A 135 3.67 -13.68 11.84
C THR A 135 4.47 -12.41 12.07
N LEU A 136 3.81 -11.25 12.19
CA LEU A 136 4.44 -9.92 12.13
C LEU A 136 4.85 -9.41 13.51
N ASP A 137 6.08 -8.93 13.62
CA ASP A 137 6.60 -8.19 14.78
C ASP A 137 6.10 -6.76 14.78
N ALA A 138 6.04 -6.13 13.60
CA ALA A 138 5.51 -4.79 13.45
C ALA A 138 4.79 -4.60 12.09
N VAL A 139 3.83 -3.68 12.09
CA VAL A 139 3.21 -3.15 10.86
C VAL A 139 3.34 -1.64 10.90
N LEU A 140 3.82 -1.05 9.82
CA LEU A 140 3.93 0.38 9.63
C LEU A 140 2.94 0.83 8.55
N ILE A 141 2.17 1.88 8.83
CA ILE A 141 1.24 2.53 7.91
C ILE A 141 1.63 4.01 7.89
N VAL A 142 2.08 4.51 6.74
CA VAL A 142 2.54 5.90 6.60
C VAL A 142 1.82 6.58 5.46
N ASP A 143 1.12 7.66 5.78
CA ASP A 143 0.41 8.50 4.80
C ASP A 143 -0.57 7.71 3.92
N ALA A 144 -1.18 6.68 4.47
CA ALA A 144 -2.09 5.78 3.75
C ALA A 144 -3.43 5.58 4.47
N PHE A 145 -3.51 5.87 5.78
CA PHE A 145 -4.73 5.60 6.54
C PHE A 145 -5.92 6.42 6.03
N HIS A 146 -5.70 7.67 5.64
CA HIS A 146 -6.74 8.56 5.11
C HIS A 146 -7.35 8.09 3.77
N GLU A 147 -6.71 7.14 3.08
CA GLU A 147 -7.22 6.53 1.85
C GLU A 147 -8.02 5.23 2.09
N MET A 148 -8.06 4.71 3.32
CA MET A 148 -8.67 3.41 3.63
C MET A 148 -10.19 3.49 3.65
N THR A 149 -10.86 2.61 2.90
CA THR A 149 -12.33 2.55 2.80
C THR A 149 -12.98 1.70 3.88
N GLU A 150 -12.30 0.65 4.37
CA GLU A 150 -12.79 -0.28 5.40
C GLU A 150 -11.80 -0.42 6.57
N PRO A 151 -11.40 0.70 7.22
CA PRO A 151 -10.24 0.69 8.13
C PRO A 151 -10.42 -0.21 9.35
N VAL A 152 -11.64 -0.38 9.88
CA VAL A 152 -11.90 -1.30 11.01
C VAL A 152 -11.65 -2.75 10.61
N VAL A 153 -12.13 -3.18 9.44
CA VAL A 153 -11.94 -4.55 8.93
C VAL A 153 -10.47 -4.81 8.64
N LEU A 154 -9.83 -3.87 7.97
CA LEU A 154 -8.40 -3.93 7.66
C LEU A 154 -7.57 -4.05 8.94
N LEU A 155 -7.77 -3.18 9.93
CA LEU A 155 -7.02 -3.23 11.19
C LEU A 155 -7.26 -4.51 12.00
N ARG A 156 -8.46 -5.13 11.94
CA ARG A 156 -8.70 -6.46 12.53
C ARG A 156 -7.84 -7.54 11.86
N ASN A 157 -7.74 -7.52 10.55
CA ASN A 157 -6.90 -8.47 9.82
C ASN A 157 -5.41 -8.22 10.10
N VAL A 158 -4.99 -6.96 10.18
CA VAL A 158 -3.62 -6.60 10.64
C VAL A 158 -3.37 -7.13 12.05
N ALA A 159 -4.29 -6.90 12.99
CA ALA A 159 -4.17 -7.41 14.37
C ALA A 159 -4.04 -8.94 14.41
N ARG A 160 -4.76 -9.67 13.57
CA ARG A 160 -4.62 -11.12 13.46
C ARG A 160 -3.22 -11.53 13.03
N ALA A 161 -2.62 -10.82 12.07
CA ALA A 161 -1.28 -11.10 11.58
C ALA A 161 -0.16 -10.76 12.57
N LEU A 162 -0.40 -9.88 13.55
CA LEU A 162 0.59 -9.51 14.58
C LEU A 162 0.86 -10.66 15.56
N LYS A 163 2.11 -10.76 15.97
CA LYS A 163 2.52 -11.53 17.17
C LYS A 163 1.90 -10.93 18.44
N PRO A 164 1.87 -11.65 19.58
CA PRO A 164 1.32 -11.12 20.84
C PRO A 164 1.96 -9.82 21.31
N GLN A 165 3.26 -9.64 21.06
CA GLN A 165 3.99 -8.41 21.41
C GLN A 165 4.16 -7.45 20.23
N GLY A 166 3.55 -7.77 19.08
CA GLY A 166 3.64 -6.98 17.86
C GLY A 166 3.00 -5.61 18.00
N ARG A 167 3.47 -4.67 17.18
CA ARG A 167 3.04 -3.27 17.19
C ARG A 167 2.54 -2.83 15.83
N ILE A 168 1.59 -1.90 15.84
CA ILE A 168 1.17 -1.17 14.64
C ILE A 168 1.55 0.29 14.85
N GLY A 169 2.30 0.84 13.92
CA GLY A 169 2.57 2.26 13.82
C GLY A 169 1.72 2.89 12.73
N ILE A 170 0.96 3.92 13.08
CA ILE A 170 0.19 4.69 12.11
C ILE A 170 0.69 6.13 12.15
N ILE A 171 1.20 6.59 11.03
CA ILE A 171 1.71 7.94 10.81
C ILE A 171 0.82 8.60 9.76
N ASP A 172 0.25 9.76 10.10
CA ASP A 172 -0.52 10.55 9.14
C ASP A 172 -0.39 12.04 9.46
N TYR A 173 -0.86 12.91 8.58
CA TYR A 173 -0.65 14.35 8.70
C TYR A 173 -1.52 15.00 9.76
N ARG A 174 -0.92 15.97 10.49
CA ARG A 174 -1.66 16.80 11.44
C ARG A 174 -2.71 17.64 10.71
N GLU A 175 -3.83 17.90 11.38
CA GLU A 175 -4.83 18.86 10.90
C GLU A 175 -4.20 20.25 10.73
N GLY A 176 -4.76 21.03 9.84
CA GLY A 176 -4.32 22.40 9.56
C GLY A 176 -3.71 22.57 8.16
N ASP A 177 -3.41 23.82 7.82
CA ASP A 177 -2.86 24.20 6.53
C ASP A 177 -1.32 24.20 6.57
N GLY A 178 -0.72 23.75 5.47
CA GLY A 178 0.73 23.81 5.26
C GLY A 178 1.47 22.50 5.55
N GLY A 179 2.79 22.51 5.26
CA GLY A 179 3.63 21.34 5.27
C GLY A 179 3.39 20.40 4.08
N PRO A 180 4.11 19.28 4.01
CA PRO A 180 3.91 18.25 2.99
C PRO A 180 2.57 17.52 3.21
N GLY A 181 2.17 16.70 2.22
CA GLY A 181 1.04 15.78 2.33
C GLY A 181 -0.24 16.23 1.62
N PRO A 182 -1.36 15.54 1.89
CA PRO A 182 -2.64 15.81 1.26
C PRO A 182 -3.23 17.15 1.71
N ARG A 183 -4.28 17.59 1.02
CA ARG A 183 -5.02 18.80 1.38
C ARG A 183 -5.64 18.67 2.77
N ALA A 184 -5.85 19.79 3.45
CA ALA A 184 -6.33 19.81 4.83
C ALA A 184 -7.63 19.01 5.03
N GLU A 185 -8.55 19.07 4.06
CA GLU A 185 -9.83 18.34 4.09
C GLU A 185 -9.69 16.81 3.95
N GLU A 186 -8.56 16.31 3.49
CA GLU A 186 -8.27 14.88 3.35
C GLU A 186 -7.54 14.33 4.59
N ARG A 187 -7.08 15.19 5.49
CA ARG A 187 -6.34 14.79 6.70
C ARG A 187 -7.27 14.23 7.76
N VAL A 188 -6.90 13.10 8.34
CA VAL A 188 -7.70 12.42 9.36
C VAL A 188 -7.24 12.83 10.76
N PRO A 189 -8.12 13.29 11.64
CA PRO A 189 -7.76 13.60 13.02
C PRO A 189 -7.28 12.36 13.79
N PRO A 190 -6.25 12.46 14.66
CA PRO A 190 -5.74 11.33 15.45
C PRO A 190 -6.81 10.60 16.24
N LYS A 191 -7.80 11.33 16.79
CA LYS A 191 -8.91 10.76 17.54
C LYS A 191 -9.77 9.79 16.73
N VAL A 192 -9.88 10.00 15.41
CA VAL A 192 -10.63 9.11 14.51
C VAL A 192 -9.87 7.79 14.36
N ILE A 193 -8.56 7.84 14.17
CA ILE A 193 -7.71 6.64 14.07
C ILE A 193 -7.76 5.85 15.39
N VAL A 194 -7.67 6.54 16.54
CA VAL A 194 -7.76 5.89 17.86
C VAL A 194 -9.11 5.18 18.05
N ALA A 195 -10.21 5.83 17.68
CA ALA A 195 -11.54 5.22 17.75
C ALA A 195 -11.65 4.00 16.81
N THR A 196 -11.21 4.13 15.58
CA THR A 196 -11.20 3.04 14.59
C THR A 196 -10.36 1.85 15.04
N ALA A 197 -9.17 2.10 15.58
CA ALA A 197 -8.29 1.06 16.12
C ALA A 197 -8.93 0.33 17.31
N LYS A 198 -9.60 1.07 18.21
CA LYS A 198 -10.36 0.49 19.32
C LYS A 198 -11.49 -0.42 18.83
N ASP A 199 -12.24 0.00 17.81
CA ASP A 199 -13.32 -0.81 17.21
C ASP A 199 -12.76 -2.06 16.50
N ALA A 200 -11.49 -2.04 16.09
CA ALA A 200 -10.77 -3.17 15.58
C ALA A 200 -10.18 -4.10 16.68
N GLY A 201 -10.33 -3.75 17.96
CA GLY A 201 -9.79 -4.52 19.10
C GLY A 201 -8.35 -4.18 19.46
N LEU A 202 -7.83 -3.05 19.00
CA LEU A 202 -6.48 -2.56 19.30
C LEU A 202 -6.49 -1.54 20.45
N THR A 203 -5.39 -1.47 21.19
CA THR A 203 -5.18 -0.52 22.28
C THR A 203 -4.07 0.45 21.91
N LEU A 204 -4.28 1.75 22.10
CA LEU A 204 -3.24 2.76 21.97
C LEU A 204 -2.17 2.54 23.03
N ALA A 205 -0.95 2.27 22.59
CA ALA A 205 0.21 2.05 23.46
C ALA A 205 1.03 3.32 23.70
N GLY A 206 0.96 4.27 22.76
CA GLY A 206 1.65 5.55 22.88
C GLY A 206 1.50 6.42 21.63
N GLU A 207 1.98 7.65 21.76
CA GLU A 207 2.13 8.61 20.66
C GLU A 207 3.55 9.17 20.70
N ALA A 208 4.25 9.11 19.57
CA ALA A 208 5.58 9.71 19.43
C ALA A 208 5.47 11.13 18.84
N GLN A 209 6.23 12.08 19.41
CA GLN A 209 6.09 13.52 19.13
C GLN A 209 7.23 14.11 18.29
N PHE A 210 8.11 13.28 17.74
CA PHE A 210 9.32 13.75 17.06
C PHE A 210 9.11 14.15 15.59
N LEU A 211 7.94 13.82 14.98
CA LEU A 211 7.63 14.17 13.59
C LEU A 211 7.05 15.59 13.52
N PRO A 212 7.65 16.50 12.74
CA PRO A 212 7.23 17.91 12.73
C PRO A 212 5.87 18.16 12.07
N PHE A 213 5.51 17.36 11.05
CA PHE A 213 4.29 17.58 10.26
C PHE A 213 3.21 16.53 10.49
N GLN A 214 3.57 15.43 11.16
CA GLN A 214 2.73 14.26 11.32
C GLN A 214 2.55 13.92 12.79
N TYR A 215 1.50 13.16 13.10
CA TYR A 215 1.41 12.41 14.34
C TYR A 215 1.83 10.97 14.11
N PHE A 216 2.28 10.31 15.15
CA PHE A 216 2.67 8.92 15.11
C PHE A 216 2.03 8.16 16.27
N LEU A 217 1.00 7.40 15.98
CA LEU A 217 0.24 6.59 16.94
C LEU A 217 0.75 5.14 16.92
N ILE A 218 0.98 4.58 18.10
CA ILE A 218 1.46 3.21 18.25
C ILE A 218 0.41 2.39 18.98
N PHE A 219 -0.01 1.29 18.36
CA PHE A 219 -1.02 0.38 18.89
C PHE A 219 -0.44 -1.01 19.14
N ARG A 220 -1.15 -1.76 19.99
CA ARG A 220 -0.94 -3.18 20.29
C ARG A 220 -2.29 -3.90 20.41
N LYS A 221 -2.24 -5.23 20.37
CA LYS A 221 -3.40 -6.06 20.74
C LYS A 221 -3.84 -5.84 22.18
#